data_03d026fac270634850b3e0b32bd17fa6
#
_entry.id   03d026fac270634850b3e0b32bd17fa6
#
_cell.length_a   1.000
_cell.length_b   1.000
_cell.length_c   1.000
_cell.angle_alpha   90.00
_cell.angle_beta   90.00
_cell.angle_gamma   90.00
#
_symmetry.space_group_name_H-M   'P 1'
#
loop_
_entity.id
_entity.type
_entity.pdbx_description
1 polymer ?
#
loop_
_entity_poly.entity_id
_entity_poly.type
_entity_poly.pdbx_seq_one_letter_code
_entity_poly.pdbx_strand_id
1 'polypeptide(L)'
;MSRSNSVEPIVLKVKQTLQQYQMLVDAKPIVVGFSGGADSMMLLHLLHQMQLPVLAAHVHHGLRGVEADRDEKAAELFCEKFKIPLEILHTDVQKRANQLGIGIEECGREVRYSFFQELAGLKGGKIATAHTLSDVCETVLLHMTRGTGLKGLCGIPPIRNNIIRPLIGITRHEVEQYCGYYQLPYVTDSTNFEKHYTRNRIRLDVVPVLKQINPLCEEAILHLTQQCKDDIDYLEQQAEDALSKAEVKDGYCTDVFLQMPKAIRSRAIFLALKKVKDITPSYVQMEQIHKAIEAKRGSVTVTGMIQFCVEGNFIFLRVGKMDKSQWEFLANSTEIALKDGRIIHLNHQIVNNYKNDINFKKMLFHNSVDYGTISDNATFRNRREGDYFRPAGRGVTKSLKKLFNEAKIP
;
A
#
# COMPACT_ATOMS: atom_id res chain seq x y z
N MET A 1 46.05 -10.72 -13.98
CA MET A 1 45.89 -11.04 -12.55
C MET A 1 45.11 -9.92 -11.91
N SER A 2 44.06 -10.11 -11.76
CA SER A 2 42.74 -10.17 -11.16
C SER A 2 42.41 -8.94 -10.30
N ARG A 3 41.89 -7.89 -10.97
CA ARG A 3 41.16 -6.77 -10.30
C ARG A 3 39.72 -7.18 -9.87
N SER A 4 39.37 -8.48 -9.90
CA SER A 4 37.96 -8.89 -9.91
C SER A 4 37.34 -9.28 -8.57
N ASN A 5 38.08 -9.25 -7.44
CA ASN A 5 37.53 -9.76 -6.17
C ASN A 5 37.60 -8.81 -4.97
N SER A 6 37.74 -7.49 -5.19
CA SER A 6 37.71 -6.55 -4.08
C SER A 6 36.25 -6.16 -3.79
N VAL A 7 35.80 -6.33 -2.54
CA VAL A 7 34.48 -5.86 -2.05
C VAL A 7 34.53 -4.41 -1.54
N GLU A 8 35.70 -3.78 -1.58
CA GLU A 8 35.86 -2.37 -1.16
C GLU A 8 34.92 -1.40 -1.88
N PRO A 9 34.71 -1.48 -3.21
CA PRO A 9 33.75 -0.59 -3.89
C PRO A 9 32.31 -0.76 -3.37
N ILE A 10 31.91 -1.99 -3.05
CA ILE A 10 30.59 -2.30 -2.49
C ILE A 10 30.44 -1.68 -1.11
N VAL A 11 31.45 -1.88 -0.25
CA VAL A 11 31.48 -1.28 1.11
C VAL A 11 31.43 0.25 1.02
N LEU A 12 32.18 0.85 0.08
CA LEU A 12 32.19 2.29 -0.13
C LEU A 12 30.82 2.81 -0.57
N LYS A 13 30.14 2.14 -1.51
CA LYS A 13 28.76 2.48 -1.91
C LYS A 13 27.80 2.51 -0.72
N VAL A 14 27.86 1.50 0.17
CA VAL A 14 26.99 1.46 1.35
C VAL A 14 27.34 2.59 2.33
N LYS A 15 28.63 2.87 2.57
CA LYS A 15 29.04 4.01 3.39
C LYS A 15 28.54 5.34 2.83
N GLN A 16 28.64 5.54 1.52
CA GLN A 16 28.10 6.72 0.84
C GLN A 16 26.60 6.84 1.00
N THR A 17 25.86 5.73 0.84
CA THR A 17 24.40 5.68 1.04
C THR A 17 24.02 6.08 2.49
N LEU A 18 24.69 5.49 3.47
CA LEU A 18 24.48 5.82 4.89
C LEU A 18 24.71 7.31 5.19
N GLN A 19 25.75 7.88 4.59
CA GLN A 19 26.14 9.28 4.76
C GLN A 19 25.21 10.24 4.00
N GLN A 20 24.94 9.96 2.71
CA GLN A 20 24.09 10.77 1.84
C GLN A 20 22.70 10.98 2.42
N TYR A 21 22.12 9.90 2.96
CA TYR A 21 20.78 9.94 3.54
C TYR A 21 20.78 10.15 5.06
N GLN A 22 21.94 10.44 5.68
CA GLN A 22 22.05 10.65 7.13
C GLN A 22 21.34 9.55 7.93
N MET A 23 21.52 8.29 7.54
CA MET A 23 20.79 7.15 8.11
C MET A 23 21.17 6.87 9.56
N LEU A 24 22.40 7.22 9.95
CA LEU A 24 22.97 7.00 11.26
C LEU A 24 23.04 8.34 12.00
N VAL A 25 22.05 8.60 12.82
CA VAL A 25 22.02 9.73 13.74
C VAL A 25 22.12 9.15 15.14
N ASP A 26 23.18 9.46 15.86
CA ASP A 26 23.51 8.95 17.19
C ASP A 26 24.02 7.49 17.25
N ALA A 27 24.77 7.16 18.30
CA ALA A 27 25.31 5.81 18.57
C ALA A 27 24.25 4.82 19.11
N LYS A 28 23.03 4.86 18.54
CA LYS A 28 21.92 3.99 18.96
C LYS A 28 21.94 2.66 18.25
N PRO A 29 21.45 1.58 18.87
CA PRO A 29 21.38 0.27 18.25
C PRO A 29 20.53 0.26 16.97
N ILE A 30 20.96 -0.51 15.98
CA ILE A 30 20.25 -0.74 14.72
C ILE A 30 19.63 -2.12 14.79
N VAL A 31 18.32 -2.19 14.76
CA VAL A 31 17.58 -3.45 14.63
C VAL A 31 17.59 -3.89 13.16
N VAL A 32 18.30 -4.97 12.86
CA VAL A 32 18.43 -5.48 11.49
C VAL A 32 17.45 -6.61 11.27
N GLY A 33 16.49 -6.44 10.36
CA GLY A 33 15.60 -7.51 9.94
C GLY A 33 16.40 -8.63 9.26
N PHE A 34 16.48 -9.79 9.91
CA PHE A 34 17.38 -10.89 9.52
C PHE A 34 16.58 -12.13 9.13
N SER A 35 16.49 -12.41 7.83
CA SER A 35 15.77 -13.58 7.29
C SER A 35 16.66 -14.77 6.99
N GLY A 36 18.00 -14.65 7.11
CA GLY A 36 18.94 -15.67 6.68
C GLY A 36 19.25 -15.69 5.17
N GLY A 37 18.53 -14.93 4.37
CA GLY A 37 18.82 -14.77 2.94
C GLY A 37 20.03 -13.86 2.69
N ALA A 38 20.63 -13.94 1.48
CA ALA A 38 21.86 -13.26 1.12
C ALA A 38 21.85 -11.76 1.42
N ASP A 39 20.76 -11.05 1.08
CA ASP A 39 20.65 -9.60 1.27
C ASP A 39 20.70 -9.23 2.76
N SER A 40 19.94 -9.94 3.61
CA SER A 40 19.92 -9.71 5.06
C SER A 40 21.25 -10.14 5.73
N MET A 41 21.87 -11.19 5.22
CA MET A 41 23.17 -11.69 5.66
C MET A 41 24.26 -10.65 5.39
N MET A 42 24.32 -10.15 4.15
CA MET A 42 25.24 -9.06 3.78
C MET A 42 25.02 -7.83 4.66
N LEU A 43 23.77 -7.39 4.82
CA LEU A 43 23.44 -6.18 5.60
C LEU A 43 23.95 -6.29 7.03
N LEU A 44 23.59 -7.38 7.72
CA LEU A 44 23.96 -7.60 9.12
C LEU A 44 25.48 -7.70 9.28
N HIS A 45 26.14 -8.51 8.44
CA HIS A 45 27.59 -8.66 8.45
C HIS A 45 28.31 -7.33 8.20
N LEU A 46 27.88 -6.56 7.19
CA LEU A 46 28.52 -5.31 6.81
C LEU A 46 28.39 -4.24 7.90
N LEU A 47 27.20 -4.07 8.48
CA LEU A 47 27.00 -3.11 9.58
C LEU A 47 27.80 -3.50 10.82
N HIS A 48 27.90 -4.79 11.12
CA HIS A 48 28.75 -5.31 12.19
C HIS A 48 30.24 -5.05 11.92
N GLN A 49 30.74 -5.29 10.69
CA GLN A 49 32.13 -4.98 10.30
C GLN A 49 32.44 -3.48 10.37
N MET A 50 31.45 -2.62 10.22
CA MET A 50 31.58 -1.18 10.45
C MET A 50 31.58 -0.79 11.95
N GLN A 51 31.58 -1.78 12.85
CA GLN A 51 31.53 -1.59 14.32
C GLN A 51 30.30 -0.82 14.79
N LEU A 52 29.20 -0.88 14.05
CA LEU A 52 27.92 -0.29 14.47
C LEU A 52 27.22 -1.20 15.48
N PRO A 53 26.53 -0.66 16.48
CA PRO A 53 25.77 -1.44 17.45
C PRO A 53 24.54 -2.05 16.75
N VAL A 54 24.61 -3.32 16.36
CA VAL A 54 23.54 -4.05 15.67
C VAL A 54 22.85 -5.06 16.58
N LEU A 55 21.55 -5.24 16.37
CA LEU A 55 20.71 -6.29 16.94
C LEU A 55 20.01 -7.02 15.79
N ALA A 56 20.27 -8.31 15.62
CA ALA A 56 19.56 -9.11 14.64
C ALA A 56 18.14 -9.43 15.13
N ALA A 57 17.13 -9.28 14.26
CA ALA A 57 15.74 -9.61 14.55
C ALA A 57 15.21 -10.60 13.50
N HIS A 58 14.94 -11.82 13.94
CA HIS A 58 14.43 -12.91 13.12
C HIS A 58 12.97 -13.20 13.46
N VAL A 59 12.14 -13.51 12.44
CA VAL A 59 10.74 -13.91 12.65
C VAL A 59 10.50 -15.27 12.04
N HIS A 60 10.21 -16.24 12.90
CA HIS A 60 9.77 -17.56 12.53
C HIS A 60 8.24 -17.54 12.31
N HIS A 61 7.82 -17.58 11.05
CA HIS A 61 6.42 -17.38 10.65
C HIS A 61 5.51 -18.61 10.84
N GLY A 62 6.07 -19.80 11.14
CA GLY A 62 5.31 -21.04 11.29
C GLY A 62 4.73 -21.62 9.99
N LEU A 63 5.14 -21.09 8.82
CA LEU A 63 4.51 -21.45 7.54
C LEU A 63 5.14 -22.63 6.81
N ARG A 64 6.44 -22.93 7.05
CA ARG A 64 7.25 -23.86 6.23
C ARG A 64 7.83 -25.02 7.02
N GLY A 65 7.39 -25.26 8.25
CA GLY A 65 7.90 -26.37 9.08
C GLY A 65 9.42 -26.44 9.09
N VAL A 66 9.98 -27.55 8.66
CA VAL A 66 11.43 -27.85 8.68
C VAL A 66 12.30 -26.80 8.00
N GLU A 67 11.82 -26.13 6.94
CA GLU A 67 12.59 -25.05 6.29
C GLU A 67 12.71 -23.83 7.19
N ALA A 68 11.65 -23.46 7.90
CA ALA A 68 11.67 -22.33 8.83
C ALA A 68 12.59 -22.61 10.03
N ASP A 69 12.59 -23.84 10.55
CA ASP A 69 13.48 -24.29 11.64
C ASP A 69 14.94 -24.25 11.18
N ARG A 70 15.23 -24.66 9.95
CA ARG A 70 16.57 -24.58 9.34
C ARG A 70 17.05 -23.14 9.22
N ASP A 71 16.16 -22.23 8.77
CA ASP A 71 16.50 -20.82 8.55
C ASP A 71 16.78 -20.12 9.90
N GLU A 72 15.99 -20.44 10.94
CA GLU A 72 16.23 -20.00 12.32
C GLU A 72 17.58 -20.51 12.83
N LYS A 73 17.86 -21.81 12.69
CA LYS A 73 19.14 -22.39 13.10
C LYS A 73 20.33 -21.76 12.40
N ALA A 74 20.20 -21.46 11.11
CA ALA A 74 21.24 -20.75 10.35
C ALA A 74 21.44 -19.32 10.89
N ALA A 75 20.36 -18.64 11.29
CA ALA A 75 20.44 -17.32 11.90
C ALA A 75 21.13 -17.36 13.27
N GLU A 76 20.80 -18.32 14.12
CA GLU A 76 21.46 -18.53 15.42
C GLU A 76 22.97 -18.75 15.25
N LEU A 77 23.37 -19.72 14.41
CA LEU A 77 24.79 -20.05 14.17
C LEU A 77 25.59 -18.87 13.61
N PHE A 78 24.97 -18.08 12.73
CA PHE A 78 25.61 -16.89 12.20
C PHE A 78 25.83 -15.83 13.29
N CYS A 79 24.80 -15.54 14.08
CA CYS A 79 24.87 -14.55 15.14
C CYS A 79 25.83 -14.97 16.25
N GLU A 80 25.86 -16.25 16.60
CA GLU A 80 26.84 -16.81 17.54
C GLU A 80 28.29 -16.65 17.05
N LYS A 81 28.57 -17.03 15.79
CA LYS A 81 29.89 -16.91 15.15
C LYS A 81 30.41 -15.47 15.21
N PHE A 82 29.58 -14.49 14.95
CA PHE A 82 29.99 -13.08 14.92
C PHE A 82 29.71 -12.34 16.24
N LYS A 83 29.19 -13.01 17.27
CA LYS A 83 28.81 -12.44 18.57
C LYS A 83 27.83 -11.27 18.44
N ILE A 84 26.87 -11.41 17.53
CA ILE A 84 25.79 -10.43 17.30
C ILE A 84 24.59 -10.82 18.16
N PRO A 85 24.02 -9.92 18.95
CA PRO A 85 22.76 -10.18 19.66
C PRO A 85 21.65 -10.53 18.69
N LEU A 86 20.83 -11.55 19.01
CA LEU A 86 19.74 -12.04 18.19
C LEU A 86 18.45 -12.11 19.02
N GLU A 87 17.37 -11.57 18.51
CA GLU A 87 16.01 -11.73 19.03
C GLU A 87 15.16 -12.49 18.03
N ILE A 88 14.43 -13.48 18.49
CA ILE A 88 13.59 -14.33 17.64
C ILE A 88 12.13 -14.23 18.08
N LEU A 89 11.23 -13.98 17.13
CA LEU A 89 9.79 -14.02 17.34
C LEU A 89 9.20 -15.25 16.66
N HIS A 90 8.56 -16.13 17.43
CA HIS A 90 7.78 -17.25 16.89
C HIS A 90 6.31 -16.86 16.78
N THR A 91 5.71 -17.09 15.63
CA THR A 91 4.30 -16.77 15.39
C THR A 91 3.68 -17.67 14.32
N ASP A 92 2.41 -18.00 14.49
CA ASP A 92 1.60 -18.67 13.48
C ASP A 92 0.87 -17.62 12.61
N VAL A 93 1.52 -17.20 11.52
CA VAL A 93 0.98 -16.18 10.60
C VAL A 93 -0.29 -16.66 9.92
N GLN A 94 -0.43 -17.95 9.61
CA GLN A 94 -1.64 -18.50 8.98
C GLN A 94 -2.87 -18.33 9.90
N LYS A 95 -2.74 -18.72 11.16
CA LYS A 95 -3.80 -18.56 12.14
C LYS A 95 -4.18 -17.11 12.35
N ARG A 96 -3.19 -16.22 12.44
CA ARG A 96 -3.39 -14.77 12.62
C ARG A 96 -4.05 -14.12 11.40
N ALA A 97 -3.62 -14.48 10.18
CA ALA A 97 -4.21 -13.99 8.94
C ALA A 97 -5.70 -14.37 8.82
N ASN A 98 -6.03 -15.62 9.18
CA ASN A 98 -7.41 -16.09 9.21
C ASN A 98 -8.27 -15.32 10.23
N GLN A 99 -7.74 -15.03 11.41
CA GLN A 99 -8.45 -14.27 12.46
C GLN A 99 -8.72 -12.82 12.03
N LEU A 100 -7.75 -12.18 11.34
CA LEU A 100 -7.86 -10.80 10.90
C LEU A 100 -8.59 -10.65 9.56
N GLY A 101 -8.77 -11.74 8.79
CA GLY A 101 -9.39 -11.73 7.47
C GLY A 101 -8.52 -11.02 6.41
N ILE A 102 -7.18 -11.05 6.56
CA ILE A 102 -6.20 -10.45 5.64
C ILE A 102 -5.34 -11.51 4.95
N GLY A 103 -4.59 -11.12 3.93
CA GLY A 103 -3.66 -12.02 3.23
C GLY A 103 -2.50 -12.48 4.12
N ILE A 104 -1.99 -13.70 3.90
CA ILE A 104 -0.87 -14.27 4.66
C ILE A 104 0.38 -13.38 4.55
N GLU A 105 0.69 -12.90 3.32
CA GLU A 105 1.82 -12.03 3.06
C GLU A 105 1.70 -10.69 3.80
N GLU A 106 0.51 -10.09 3.78
CA GLU A 106 0.20 -8.86 4.50
C GLU A 106 0.34 -9.05 6.01
N CYS A 107 -0.24 -10.13 6.55
CA CYS A 107 -0.12 -10.47 7.97
C CYS A 107 1.34 -10.70 8.38
N GLY A 108 2.10 -11.47 7.61
CA GLY A 108 3.51 -11.71 7.86
C GLY A 108 4.36 -10.42 7.82
N ARG A 109 4.00 -9.50 6.94
CA ARG A 109 4.62 -8.17 6.88
C ARG A 109 4.27 -7.34 8.12
N GLU A 110 3.01 -7.28 8.54
CA GLU A 110 2.58 -6.55 9.74
C GLU A 110 3.27 -7.07 10.99
N VAL A 111 3.29 -8.40 11.20
CA VAL A 111 3.97 -9.05 12.33
C VAL A 111 5.45 -8.66 12.37
N ARG A 112 6.15 -8.76 11.24
CA ARG A 112 7.57 -8.43 11.11
C ARG A 112 7.86 -6.99 11.51
N TYR A 113 7.12 -6.04 10.93
CA TYR A 113 7.35 -4.63 11.23
C TYR A 113 6.94 -4.25 12.64
N SER A 114 5.89 -4.84 13.22
CA SER A 114 5.50 -4.63 14.62
C SER A 114 6.60 -5.08 15.57
N PHE A 115 7.17 -6.27 15.35
CA PHE A 115 8.30 -6.78 16.13
C PHE A 115 9.54 -5.88 16.04
N PHE A 116 9.91 -5.46 14.83
CA PHE A 116 11.06 -4.57 14.65
C PHE A 116 10.82 -3.21 15.30
N GLN A 117 9.60 -2.67 15.26
CA GLN A 117 9.23 -1.42 15.92
C GLN A 117 9.29 -1.54 17.44
N GLU A 118 8.84 -2.63 18.00
CA GLU A 118 8.93 -2.92 19.43
C GLU A 118 10.39 -2.91 19.90
N LEU A 119 11.25 -3.69 19.24
CA LEU A 119 12.68 -3.74 19.57
C LEU A 119 13.37 -2.39 19.40
N ALA A 120 13.07 -1.67 18.32
CA ALA A 120 13.62 -0.34 18.07
C ALA A 120 13.11 0.69 19.09
N GLY A 121 11.85 0.61 19.50
CA GLY A 121 11.24 1.46 20.52
C GLY A 121 11.92 1.28 21.89
N LEU A 122 12.12 0.05 22.33
CA LEU A 122 12.79 -0.30 23.59
C LEU A 122 14.25 0.22 23.65
N LYS A 123 14.94 0.22 22.51
CA LYS A 123 16.35 0.62 22.39
C LYS A 123 16.58 2.03 21.82
N GLY A 124 15.48 2.72 21.46
CA GLY A 124 15.52 4.05 20.85
C GLY A 124 16.24 4.11 19.50
N GLY A 125 16.26 2.97 18.76
CA GLY A 125 17.10 2.80 17.58
C GLY A 125 16.38 2.93 16.24
N LYS A 126 17.14 2.68 15.16
CA LYS A 126 16.66 2.57 13.78
C LYS A 126 16.39 1.09 13.44
N ILE A 127 15.56 0.88 12.42
CA ILE A 127 15.31 -0.44 11.82
C ILE A 127 16.01 -0.47 10.46
N ALA A 128 16.92 -1.41 10.25
CA ALA A 128 17.55 -1.62 8.94
C ALA A 128 16.92 -2.82 8.22
N THR A 129 16.53 -2.62 6.96
CA THR A 129 16.00 -3.67 6.10
C THR A 129 16.85 -3.80 4.84
N ALA A 130 17.03 -5.02 4.37
CA ALA A 130 17.97 -5.38 3.31
C ALA A 130 17.36 -5.22 1.90
N HIS A 131 16.59 -4.14 1.66
CA HIS A 131 16.13 -3.85 0.31
C HIS A 131 17.29 -3.35 -0.55
N THR A 132 17.37 -3.90 -1.76
CA THR A 132 18.43 -3.67 -2.74
C THR A 132 17.96 -2.80 -3.90
N LEU A 133 18.88 -2.41 -4.78
CA LEU A 133 18.58 -1.73 -6.04
C LEU A 133 17.65 -2.57 -6.93
N SER A 134 17.85 -3.88 -6.96
CA SER A 134 16.97 -4.79 -7.71
C SER A 134 15.53 -4.75 -7.19
N ASP A 135 15.33 -4.62 -5.86
CA ASP A 135 13.99 -4.45 -5.28
C ASP A 135 13.33 -3.13 -5.68
N VAL A 136 14.11 -2.05 -5.79
CA VAL A 136 13.62 -0.76 -6.31
C VAL A 136 13.14 -0.91 -7.74
N CYS A 137 13.96 -1.50 -8.60
CA CYS A 137 13.63 -1.75 -10.00
C CYS A 137 12.34 -2.58 -10.13
N GLU A 138 12.25 -3.70 -9.44
CA GLU A 138 11.05 -4.55 -9.42
C GLU A 138 9.80 -3.78 -8.96
N THR A 139 9.93 -2.93 -7.94
CA THR A 139 8.81 -2.16 -7.39
C THR A 139 8.34 -1.08 -8.37
N VAL A 140 9.26 -0.36 -9.00
CA VAL A 140 8.92 0.64 -10.03
C VAL A 140 8.21 -0.01 -11.20
N LEU A 141 8.75 -1.11 -11.74
CA LEU A 141 8.14 -1.86 -12.84
C LEU A 141 6.75 -2.39 -12.44
N LEU A 142 6.58 -2.91 -11.24
CA LEU A 142 5.29 -3.37 -10.73
C LEU A 142 4.27 -2.25 -10.64
N HIS A 143 4.68 -1.07 -10.19
CA HIS A 143 3.80 0.10 -10.13
C HIS A 143 3.42 0.58 -11.53
N MET A 144 4.36 0.59 -12.49
CA MET A 144 4.08 0.94 -13.89
C MET A 144 3.04 0.02 -14.51
N THR A 145 3.14 -1.30 -14.30
CA THR A 145 2.16 -2.26 -14.85
C THR A 145 0.75 -2.11 -14.26
N ARG A 146 0.64 -1.56 -13.06
CA ARG A 146 -0.64 -1.31 -12.37
C ARG A 146 -1.24 0.07 -12.66
N GLY A 147 -0.50 0.91 -13.36
CA GLY A 147 -0.81 2.33 -13.53
C GLY A 147 -0.47 3.12 -12.28
N THR A 148 0.46 4.05 -12.40
CA THR A 148 0.89 4.87 -11.26
C THR A 148 1.17 6.30 -11.68
N GLY A 149 1.03 7.24 -10.73
CA GLY A 149 1.58 8.59 -10.85
C GLY A 149 3.02 8.66 -10.36
N LEU A 150 3.60 9.86 -10.35
CA LEU A 150 4.98 10.12 -9.92
C LEU A 150 5.30 9.47 -8.56
N LYS A 151 4.39 9.50 -7.60
CA LYS A 151 4.59 8.93 -6.25
C LYS A 151 4.93 7.43 -6.29
N GLY A 152 4.32 6.65 -7.17
CA GLY A 152 4.65 5.24 -7.30
C GLY A 152 5.96 5.00 -8.06
N LEU A 153 6.38 5.96 -8.92
CA LEU A 153 7.67 5.91 -9.61
C LEU A 153 8.85 6.21 -8.67
N CYS A 154 8.65 6.79 -7.49
CA CYS A 154 9.69 6.93 -6.48
C CYS A 154 10.15 5.59 -5.89
N GLY A 155 9.48 4.48 -6.21
CA GLY A 155 9.88 3.14 -5.78
C GLY A 155 9.93 2.97 -4.27
N ILE A 156 11.04 2.40 -3.79
CA ILE A 156 11.28 2.16 -2.37
C ILE A 156 12.16 3.31 -1.83
N PRO A 157 11.68 4.13 -0.87
CA PRO A 157 12.50 5.22 -0.35
C PRO A 157 13.67 4.70 0.52
N PRO A 158 14.85 5.34 0.49
CA PRO A 158 15.99 4.99 1.33
C PRO A 158 15.68 5.05 2.83
N ILE A 159 14.85 6.01 3.22
CA ILE A 159 14.38 6.19 4.60
C ILE A 159 12.86 6.31 4.61
N ARG A 160 12.21 5.66 5.57
CA ARG A 160 10.78 5.83 5.88
C ARG A 160 10.59 5.79 7.39
N ASN A 161 10.32 6.93 8.00
CA ASN A 161 10.28 7.09 9.46
C ASN A 161 11.61 6.66 10.10
N ASN A 162 11.60 5.65 10.98
CA ASN A 162 12.81 5.08 11.59
C ASN A 162 13.39 3.88 10.81
N ILE A 163 12.84 3.54 9.64
CA ILE A 163 13.32 2.44 8.81
C ILE A 163 14.33 2.98 7.79
N ILE A 164 15.53 2.38 7.78
CA ILE A 164 16.62 2.68 6.85
C ILE A 164 16.90 1.49 5.91
N ARG A 165 17.44 1.77 4.74
CA ARG A 165 17.75 0.77 3.70
C ARG A 165 19.16 0.96 3.15
N PRO A 166 20.18 0.53 3.90
CA PRO A 166 21.58 0.78 3.53
C PRO A 166 21.99 0.17 2.19
N LEU A 167 21.32 -0.91 1.76
CA LEU A 167 21.63 -1.62 0.51
C LEU A 167 20.84 -1.11 -0.70
N ILE A 168 20.14 0.03 -0.60
CA ILE A 168 19.22 0.50 -1.65
C ILE A 168 19.91 0.80 -3.00
N GLY A 169 21.20 1.08 -3.00
CA GLY A 169 22.02 1.29 -4.18
C GLY A 169 22.86 0.06 -4.60
N ILE A 170 22.67 -1.09 -3.97
CA ILE A 170 23.44 -2.32 -4.20
C ILE A 170 22.61 -3.30 -5.04
N THR A 171 23.19 -3.80 -6.12
CA THR A 171 22.57 -4.80 -6.99
C THR A 171 22.60 -6.20 -6.37
N ARG A 172 21.74 -7.08 -6.83
CA ARG A 172 21.76 -8.51 -6.43
C ARG A 172 23.11 -9.16 -6.68
N HIS A 173 23.75 -8.84 -7.80
CA HIS A 173 25.07 -9.36 -8.17
C HIS A 173 26.15 -8.92 -7.14
N GLU A 174 26.13 -7.66 -6.71
CA GLU A 174 27.06 -7.15 -5.70
C GLU A 174 26.83 -7.82 -4.33
N VAL A 175 25.57 -8.13 -3.98
CA VAL A 175 25.27 -8.92 -2.77
C VAL A 175 25.90 -10.30 -2.84
N GLU A 176 25.73 -11.01 -3.95
CA GLU A 176 26.28 -12.35 -4.16
C GLU A 176 27.81 -12.34 -4.16
N GLN A 177 28.41 -11.34 -4.79
CA GLN A 177 29.87 -11.12 -4.77
C GLN A 177 30.39 -10.90 -3.33
N TYR A 178 29.69 -10.07 -2.54
CA TYR A 178 30.06 -9.82 -1.15
C TYR A 178 29.95 -11.09 -0.30
N CYS A 179 28.82 -11.79 -0.40
CA CYS A 179 28.61 -13.04 0.33
C CYS A 179 29.65 -14.11 -0.04
N GLY A 180 29.96 -14.23 -1.33
CA GLY A 180 31.02 -15.16 -1.82
C GLY A 180 32.40 -14.81 -1.28
N TYR A 181 32.80 -13.54 -1.26
CA TYR A 181 34.06 -13.07 -0.76
C TYR A 181 34.28 -13.43 0.72
N TYR A 182 33.25 -13.19 1.56
CA TYR A 182 33.28 -13.48 2.99
C TYR A 182 32.83 -14.90 3.34
N GLN A 183 32.49 -15.73 2.34
CA GLN A 183 31.99 -17.10 2.52
C GLN A 183 30.82 -17.16 3.51
N LEU A 184 29.85 -16.23 3.35
CA LEU A 184 28.68 -16.17 4.20
C LEU A 184 27.69 -17.28 3.82
N PRO A 185 27.23 -18.11 4.77
CA PRO A 185 26.35 -19.24 4.50
C PRO A 185 24.89 -18.78 4.45
N TYR A 186 24.43 -18.20 3.33
CA TYR A 186 23.04 -17.78 3.21
C TYR A 186 22.14 -18.88 2.65
N VAL A 187 20.87 -18.82 3.02
CA VAL A 187 19.82 -19.72 2.53
C VAL A 187 19.12 -19.08 1.34
N THR A 188 18.90 -19.89 0.29
CA THR A 188 18.07 -19.46 -0.84
C THR A 188 16.64 -19.97 -0.64
N ASP A 189 15.69 -19.03 -0.57
CA ASP A 189 14.28 -19.36 -0.45
C ASP A 189 13.76 -19.95 -1.77
N SER A 190 13.19 -21.15 -1.73
CA SER A 190 12.65 -21.85 -2.90
C SER A 190 11.53 -21.08 -3.59
N THR A 191 10.74 -20.29 -2.85
CA THR A 191 9.63 -19.48 -3.39
C THR A 191 10.10 -18.34 -4.31
N ASN A 192 11.38 -17.97 -4.28
CA ASN A 192 11.95 -16.97 -5.20
C ASN A 192 11.87 -17.36 -6.67
N PHE A 193 11.72 -18.64 -6.97
CA PHE A 193 11.62 -19.18 -8.32
C PHE A 193 10.18 -19.40 -8.79
N GLU A 194 9.19 -19.20 -7.93
CA GLU A 194 7.79 -19.40 -8.27
C GLU A 194 7.24 -18.24 -9.10
N LYS A 195 6.97 -18.49 -10.38
CA LYS A 195 6.38 -17.50 -11.32
C LYS A 195 4.92 -17.15 -11.03
N HIS A 196 4.30 -17.75 -10.03
CA HIS A 196 2.92 -17.42 -9.64
C HIS A 196 2.79 -15.98 -9.14
N TYR A 197 3.82 -15.47 -8.48
CA TYR A 197 3.84 -14.11 -7.97
C TYR A 197 4.29 -13.11 -9.05
N THR A 198 3.51 -12.04 -9.24
CA THR A 198 3.79 -10.99 -10.24
C THR A 198 5.20 -10.38 -10.07
N ARG A 199 5.67 -10.21 -8.83
CA ARG A 199 7.00 -9.69 -8.55
C ARG A 199 8.10 -10.63 -9.04
N ASN A 200 7.94 -11.93 -8.82
CA ASN A 200 8.88 -12.93 -9.31
C ASN A 200 8.91 -12.97 -10.85
N ARG A 201 7.74 -12.79 -11.52
CA ARG A 201 7.72 -12.67 -12.98
C ARG A 201 8.49 -11.47 -13.48
N ILE A 202 8.37 -10.31 -12.83
CA ILE A 202 9.16 -9.13 -13.18
C ILE A 202 10.65 -9.43 -13.01
N ARG A 203 11.06 -10.03 -11.91
CA ARG A 203 12.46 -10.42 -11.62
C ARG A 203 13.03 -11.39 -12.63
N LEU A 204 12.27 -12.43 -12.98
CA LEU A 204 12.76 -13.56 -13.79
C LEU A 204 12.58 -13.35 -15.30
N ASP A 205 11.54 -12.63 -15.71
CA ASP A 205 11.18 -12.54 -17.13
C ASP A 205 11.40 -11.11 -17.70
N VAL A 206 11.24 -10.04 -16.91
CA VAL A 206 11.31 -8.65 -17.41
C VAL A 206 12.68 -8.03 -17.19
N VAL A 207 13.19 -8.06 -15.95
CA VAL A 207 14.48 -7.43 -15.60
C VAL A 207 15.64 -7.98 -16.44
N PRO A 208 15.76 -9.32 -16.71
CA PRO A 208 16.82 -9.82 -17.55
C PRO A 208 16.78 -9.27 -19.00
N VAL A 209 15.59 -9.09 -19.56
CA VAL A 209 15.42 -8.49 -20.90
C VAL A 209 15.88 -7.04 -20.91
N LEU A 210 15.49 -6.26 -19.89
CA LEU A 210 15.94 -4.87 -19.74
C LEU A 210 17.47 -4.77 -19.62
N LYS A 211 18.10 -5.69 -18.87
CA LYS A 211 19.57 -5.76 -18.74
C LYS A 211 20.28 -6.13 -20.04
N GLN A 212 19.64 -6.89 -20.93
CA GLN A 212 20.19 -7.14 -22.29
C GLN A 212 20.18 -5.88 -23.15
N ILE A 213 19.17 -5.01 -22.98
CA ILE A 213 19.07 -3.74 -23.70
C ILE A 213 20.04 -2.71 -23.09
N ASN A 214 20.03 -2.59 -21.76
CA ASN A 214 20.89 -1.69 -21.01
C ASN A 214 21.37 -2.39 -19.73
N PRO A 215 22.64 -2.81 -19.64
CA PRO A 215 23.20 -3.43 -18.44
C PRO A 215 23.06 -2.59 -17.17
N LEU A 216 22.99 -1.26 -17.30
CA LEU A 216 22.82 -0.29 -16.21
C LEU A 216 21.36 0.14 -16.00
N CYS A 217 20.39 -0.67 -16.42
CA CYS A 217 18.97 -0.30 -16.34
C CYS A 217 18.49 -0.12 -14.89
N GLU A 218 19.04 -0.87 -13.93
CA GLU A 218 18.67 -0.73 -12.51
C GLU A 218 19.13 0.62 -11.95
N GLU A 219 20.36 1.05 -12.30
CA GLU A 219 20.90 2.36 -11.92
C GLU A 219 20.11 3.50 -12.61
N ALA A 220 19.76 3.33 -13.88
CA ALA A 220 18.92 4.31 -14.60
C ALA A 220 17.55 4.46 -13.93
N ILE A 221 16.93 3.36 -13.49
CA ILE A 221 15.68 3.40 -12.73
C ILE A 221 15.88 4.06 -11.36
N LEU A 222 16.98 3.81 -10.67
CA LEU A 222 17.29 4.49 -9.40
C LEU A 222 17.38 6.02 -9.59
N HIS A 223 18.09 6.48 -10.62
CA HIS A 223 18.17 7.90 -10.95
C HIS A 223 16.79 8.49 -11.24
N LEU A 224 15.95 7.77 -12.02
CA LEU A 224 14.56 8.18 -12.24
C LEU A 224 13.78 8.33 -10.91
N THR A 225 13.93 7.38 -9.98
CA THR A 225 13.23 7.45 -8.68
C THR A 225 13.66 8.67 -7.87
N GLN A 226 14.95 9.04 -7.92
CA GLN A 226 15.49 10.21 -7.23
C GLN A 226 14.92 11.50 -7.85
N GLN A 227 14.96 11.65 -9.17
CA GLN A 227 14.38 12.81 -9.87
C GLN A 227 12.89 12.95 -9.58
N CYS A 228 12.12 11.85 -9.67
CA CYS A 228 10.70 11.87 -9.31
C CYS A 228 10.47 12.31 -7.84
N LYS A 229 11.37 11.93 -6.94
CA LYS A 229 11.27 12.31 -5.53
C LYS A 229 11.50 13.81 -5.33
N ASP A 230 12.53 14.37 -5.96
CA ASP A 230 12.83 15.81 -5.90
C ASP A 230 11.67 16.64 -6.46
N ASP A 231 11.13 16.22 -7.62
CA ASP A 231 9.95 16.87 -8.23
C ASP A 231 8.72 16.81 -7.32
N ILE A 232 8.48 15.67 -6.69
CA ILE A 232 7.35 15.50 -5.77
C ILE A 232 7.52 16.38 -4.54
N ASP A 233 8.69 16.40 -3.92
CA ASP A 233 8.93 17.18 -2.72
C ASP A 233 8.71 18.67 -3.00
N TYR A 234 9.18 19.16 -4.14
CA TYR A 234 8.92 20.54 -4.55
C TYR A 234 7.42 20.80 -4.76
N LEU A 235 6.72 19.91 -5.48
CA LEU A 235 5.29 20.07 -5.76
C LEU A 235 4.42 19.92 -4.51
N GLU A 236 4.80 19.05 -3.56
CA GLU A 236 4.11 18.91 -2.27
C GLU A 236 4.30 20.17 -1.42
N GLN A 237 5.52 20.72 -1.36
CA GLN A 237 5.78 21.99 -0.67
C GLN A 237 4.95 23.16 -1.25
N GLN A 238 4.91 23.28 -2.59
CA GLN A 238 4.08 24.29 -3.25
C GLN A 238 2.58 24.11 -2.95
N ALA A 239 2.12 22.85 -2.83
CA ALA A 239 0.74 22.56 -2.49
C ALA A 239 0.41 22.88 -1.02
N GLU A 240 1.33 22.62 -0.09
CA GLU A 240 1.20 23.00 1.33
C GLU A 240 1.09 24.51 1.48
N ASP A 241 1.99 25.26 0.82
CA ASP A 241 1.99 26.72 0.84
C ASP A 241 0.70 27.30 0.25
N ALA A 242 0.24 26.74 -0.88
CA ALA A 242 -1.00 27.16 -1.53
C ALA A 242 -2.25 26.79 -0.69
N LEU A 243 -2.26 25.62 -0.06
CA LEU A 243 -3.35 25.19 0.81
C LEU A 243 -3.46 26.09 2.04
N SER A 244 -2.32 26.44 2.65
CA SER A 244 -2.28 27.35 3.80
C SER A 244 -2.84 28.74 3.46
N LYS A 245 -2.56 29.25 2.25
CA LYS A 245 -3.14 30.53 1.76
C LYS A 245 -4.64 30.43 1.48
N ALA A 246 -5.13 29.23 1.17
CA ALA A 246 -6.54 29.00 0.92
C ALA A 246 -7.35 28.77 2.21
N GLU A 247 -6.69 28.48 3.33
CA GLU A 247 -7.35 28.12 4.59
C GLU A 247 -8.17 29.28 5.15
N VAL A 248 -9.43 29.01 5.45
CA VAL A 248 -10.37 29.94 6.12
C VAL A 248 -11.04 29.19 7.27
N LYS A 249 -11.87 29.88 8.06
CA LYS A 249 -12.58 29.21 9.15
C LYS A 249 -13.45 28.05 8.60
N ASP A 250 -13.21 26.85 9.09
CA ASP A 250 -13.93 25.60 8.81
C ASP A 250 -13.82 25.10 7.36
N GLY A 251 -12.85 25.59 6.55
CA GLY A 251 -12.69 25.15 5.18
C GLY A 251 -11.64 25.90 4.38
N TYR A 252 -11.90 26.08 3.08
CA TYR A 252 -10.95 26.69 2.14
C TYR A 252 -11.66 27.63 1.15
N CYS A 253 -10.93 28.65 0.68
CA CYS A 253 -11.39 29.59 -0.34
C CYS A 253 -11.32 29.00 -1.74
N THR A 254 -12.46 28.91 -2.45
CA THR A 254 -12.54 28.36 -3.81
C THR A 254 -11.73 29.18 -4.83
N ASP A 255 -11.71 30.50 -4.72
CA ASP A 255 -10.98 31.36 -5.66
C ASP A 255 -9.47 31.12 -5.58
N VAL A 256 -8.93 30.87 -4.41
CA VAL A 256 -7.52 30.49 -4.25
C VAL A 256 -7.23 29.14 -4.91
N PHE A 257 -8.11 28.15 -4.75
CA PHE A 257 -7.97 26.86 -5.45
C PHE A 257 -8.04 27.01 -6.98
N LEU A 258 -8.87 27.91 -7.50
CA LEU A 258 -8.97 28.17 -8.94
C LEU A 258 -7.68 28.78 -9.53
N GLN A 259 -6.96 29.58 -8.75
CA GLN A 259 -5.68 30.16 -9.15
C GLN A 259 -4.53 29.16 -9.14
N MET A 260 -4.67 28.03 -8.43
CA MET A 260 -3.63 26.99 -8.39
C MET A 260 -3.50 26.29 -9.75
N PRO A 261 -2.29 26.08 -10.27
CA PRO A 261 -2.05 25.14 -11.37
C PRO A 261 -2.66 23.76 -11.05
N LYS A 262 -3.20 23.06 -12.04
CA LYS A 262 -3.90 21.77 -11.83
C LYS A 262 -3.06 20.77 -11.01
N ALA A 263 -1.74 20.71 -11.25
CA ALA A 263 -0.83 19.82 -10.53
C ALA A 263 -0.76 20.14 -9.01
N ILE A 264 -0.75 21.44 -8.65
CA ILE A 264 -0.73 21.91 -7.26
C ILE A 264 -2.11 21.73 -6.63
N ARG A 265 -3.17 22.12 -7.36
CA ARG A 265 -4.56 21.99 -6.90
C ARG A 265 -4.91 20.54 -6.55
N SER A 266 -4.51 19.56 -7.37
CA SER A 266 -4.71 18.15 -7.06
C SER A 266 -4.02 17.73 -5.76
N ARG A 267 -2.80 18.17 -5.53
CA ARG A 267 -2.05 17.88 -4.29
C ARG A 267 -2.66 18.57 -3.08
N ALA A 268 -3.07 19.82 -3.22
CA ALA A 268 -3.79 20.55 -2.17
C ALA A 268 -5.09 19.84 -1.75
N ILE A 269 -5.84 19.27 -2.72
CA ILE A 269 -7.02 18.43 -2.45
C ILE A 269 -6.63 17.19 -1.64
N PHE A 270 -5.56 16.49 -2.02
CA PHE A 270 -5.07 15.34 -1.24
C PHE A 270 -4.68 15.74 0.18
N LEU A 271 -3.95 16.83 0.35
CA LEU A 271 -3.55 17.34 1.67
C LEU A 271 -4.76 17.72 2.52
N ALA A 272 -5.75 18.39 1.96
CA ALA A 272 -7.00 18.74 2.65
C ALA A 272 -7.74 17.47 3.13
N LEU A 273 -7.86 16.45 2.28
CA LEU A 273 -8.50 15.18 2.64
C LEU A 273 -7.70 14.45 3.72
N LYS A 274 -6.36 14.45 3.65
CA LYS A 274 -5.47 13.81 4.61
C LYS A 274 -5.59 14.40 6.02
N LYS A 275 -5.91 15.71 6.15
CA LYS A 275 -6.19 16.33 7.46
C LYS A 275 -7.37 15.66 8.19
N VAL A 276 -8.33 15.11 7.45
CA VAL A 276 -9.51 14.43 8.00
C VAL A 276 -9.29 12.93 8.13
N LYS A 277 -8.76 12.32 7.08
CA LYS A 277 -8.42 10.90 7.04
C LYS A 277 -7.45 10.65 5.88
N ASP A 278 -6.52 9.70 6.04
CA ASP A 278 -5.59 9.32 4.96
C ASP A 278 -6.34 8.58 3.83
N ILE A 279 -6.92 9.36 2.93
CA ILE A 279 -7.75 8.89 1.82
C ILE A 279 -7.23 9.46 0.52
N THR A 280 -7.13 8.59 -0.47
CA THR A 280 -6.74 8.95 -1.83
C THR A 280 -7.94 8.84 -2.76
N PRO A 281 -8.47 9.94 -3.33
CA PRO A 281 -9.50 9.90 -4.36
C PRO A 281 -9.03 9.11 -5.59
N SER A 282 -9.95 8.39 -6.22
CA SER A 282 -9.70 7.82 -7.55
C SER A 282 -9.52 8.92 -8.60
N TYR A 283 -8.95 8.57 -9.76
CA TYR A 283 -8.82 9.52 -10.87
C TYR A 283 -10.16 10.17 -11.24
N VAL A 284 -11.22 9.37 -11.33
CA VAL A 284 -12.58 9.87 -11.66
C VAL A 284 -13.09 10.84 -10.60
N GLN A 285 -12.91 10.52 -9.33
CA GLN A 285 -13.30 11.41 -8.23
C GLN A 285 -12.51 12.72 -8.24
N MET A 286 -11.21 12.67 -8.51
CA MET A 286 -10.37 13.86 -8.63
C MET A 286 -10.84 14.77 -9.77
N GLU A 287 -11.17 14.24 -10.93
CA GLU A 287 -11.72 15.02 -12.05
C GLU A 287 -13.10 15.61 -11.71
N GLN A 288 -13.95 14.88 -10.96
CA GLN A 288 -15.22 15.41 -10.47
C GLN A 288 -15.03 16.56 -9.47
N ILE A 289 -14.03 16.46 -8.57
CA ILE A 289 -13.70 17.53 -7.63
C ILE A 289 -13.21 18.76 -8.39
N HIS A 290 -12.34 18.62 -9.39
CA HIS A 290 -11.91 19.74 -10.23
C HIS A 290 -13.09 20.45 -10.89
N LYS A 291 -14.01 19.69 -11.49
CA LYS A 291 -15.24 20.26 -12.10
C LYS A 291 -16.11 20.99 -11.08
N ALA A 292 -16.26 20.47 -9.87
CA ALA A 292 -17.03 21.12 -8.81
C ALA A 292 -16.38 22.45 -8.39
N ILE A 293 -15.05 22.49 -8.27
CA ILE A 293 -14.30 23.72 -7.96
C ILE A 293 -14.49 24.75 -9.08
N GLU A 294 -14.34 24.34 -10.34
CA GLU A 294 -14.51 25.21 -11.52
C GLU A 294 -15.93 25.76 -11.66
N ALA A 295 -16.93 24.94 -11.35
CA ALA A 295 -18.33 25.35 -11.33
C ALA A 295 -18.73 26.13 -10.07
N LYS A 296 -17.85 26.26 -9.07
CA LYS A 296 -18.10 26.83 -7.73
C LYS A 296 -19.30 26.19 -7.02
N ARG A 297 -19.64 24.95 -7.36
CA ARG A 297 -20.77 24.21 -6.77
C ARG A 297 -20.65 22.71 -6.97
N GLY A 298 -21.12 21.95 -6.01
CA GLY A 298 -21.24 20.50 -6.11
C GLY A 298 -20.64 19.79 -4.92
N SER A 299 -20.87 18.49 -4.87
CA SER A 299 -20.27 17.62 -3.86
C SER A 299 -19.82 16.31 -4.50
N VAL A 300 -18.69 15.78 -4.05
CA VAL A 300 -18.12 14.51 -4.51
C VAL A 300 -17.87 13.62 -3.30
N THR A 301 -18.49 12.46 -3.27
CA THR A 301 -18.24 11.45 -2.24
C THR A 301 -16.93 10.77 -2.52
N VAL A 302 -15.93 10.96 -1.65
CA VAL A 302 -14.61 10.34 -1.76
C VAL A 302 -14.62 8.95 -1.13
N THR A 303 -15.29 8.82 0.02
CA THR A 303 -15.64 7.53 0.64
C THR A 303 -17.07 7.63 1.15
N GLY A 304 -17.69 6.51 1.54
CA GLY A 304 -19.06 6.52 2.08
C GLY A 304 -19.28 7.47 3.27
N MET A 305 -18.22 8.05 3.83
CA MET A 305 -18.28 8.92 5.01
C MET A 305 -17.78 10.34 4.76
N ILE A 306 -17.01 10.59 3.68
CA ILE A 306 -16.38 11.88 3.43
C ILE A 306 -16.78 12.39 2.06
N GLN A 307 -17.35 13.60 2.07
CA GLN A 307 -17.70 14.36 0.87
C GLN A 307 -16.86 15.62 0.78
N PHE A 308 -16.30 15.86 -0.39
CA PHE A 308 -15.68 17.14 -0.75
C PHE A 308 -16.79 18.05 -1.31
N CYS A 309 -17.13 19.12 -0.61
CA CYS A 309 -18.21 20.01 -0.94
C CYS A 309 -17.69 21.38 -1.39
N VAL A 310 -18.33 21.96 -2.40
CA VAL A 310 -18.05 23.30 -2.93
C VAL A 310 -19.36 24.10 -2.99
N GLU A 311 -19.42 25.22 -2.27
CA GLU A 311 -20.59 26.10 -2.23
C GLU A 311 -20.12 27.55 -2.42
N GLY A 312 -20.27 28.06 -3.65
CA GLY A 312 -19.80 29.41 -4.01
C GLY A 312 -18.30 29.54 -3.83
N ASN A 313 -17.85 30.44 -2.99
CA ASN A 313 -16.43 30.66 -2.69
C ASN A 313 -15.91 29.86 -1.49
N PHE A 314 -16.62 28.81 -1.09
CA PHE A 314 -16.28 28.01 0.08
C PHE A 314 -16.18 26.53 -0.24
N ILE A 315 -15.07 25.91 0.15
CA ILE A 315 -14.79 24.47 0.07
C ILE A 315 -14.74 23.93 1.49
N PHE A 316 -15.44 22.83 1.75
CA PHE A 316 -15.40 22.15 3.03
C PHE A 316 -15.53 20.64 2.88
N LEU A 317 -15.08 19.92 3.90
CA LEU A 317 -15.20 18.47 3.97
C LEU A 317 -16.32 18.11 4.93
N ARG A 318 -17.35 17.46 4.39
CA ARG A 318 -18.44 16.93 5.22
C ARG A 318 -18.12 15.51 5.63
N VAL A 319 -18.00 15.28 6.93
CA VAL A 319 -17.81 13.93 7.49
C VAL A 319 -19.17 13.42 7.95
N GLY A 320 -19.72 12.45 7.24
CA GLY A 320 -20.95 11.77 7.63
C GLY A 320 -20.68 10.86 8.85
N LYS A 321 -21.54 10.90 9.84
CA LYS A 321 -21.58 9.80 10.82
C LYS A 321 -22.14 8.58 10.09
N MET A 322 -21.46 7.45 10.08
CA MET A 322 -22.08 6.17 9.74
C MET A 322 -23.16 5.93 10.78
N ASP A 323 -24.42 6.14 10.42
CA ASP A 323 -25.52 5.62 11.22
C ASP A 323 -25.47 4.09 11.09
N LYS A 324 -24.88 3.43 12.10
CA LYS A 324 -24.85 1.97 12.21
C LYS A 324 -26.18 1.43 12.74
N SER A 325 -27.17 2.29 12.98
CA SER A 325 -28.47 1.84 13.42
C SER A 325 -29.07 0.91 12.36
N GLN A 326 -29.56 -0.22 12.80
CA GLN A 326 -30.33 -1.10 11.95
C GLN A 326 -31.65 -0.42 11.62
N TRP A 327 -31.97 -0.33 10.34
CA TRP A 327 -33.25 0.14 9.87
C TRP A 327 -33.89 -0.89 8.93
N GLU A 328 -35.19 -0.98 8.97
CA GLU A 328 -36.01 -1.90 8.20
C GLU A 328 -37.38 -1.27 7.95
N PHE A 329 -37.83 -1.31 6.72
CA PHE A 329 -39.12 -0.77 6.27
C PHE A 329 -39.82 -1.80 5.39
N LEU A 330 -41.13 -1.93 5.50
CA LEU A 330 -41.90 -2.76 4.60
C LEU A 330 -41.83 -2.22 3.16
N ALA A 331 -41.77 -3.11 2.18
CA ALA A 331 -41.66 -2.74 0.77
C ALA A 331 -42.98 -2.22 0.15
N ASN A 332 -43.98 -1.95 0.96
CA ASN A 332 -45.30 -1.45 0.54
C ASN A 332 -45.40 0.09 0.55
N SER A 333 -44.35 0.79 1.00
CA SER A 333 -44.31 2.26 1.03
C SER A 333 -43.77 2.81 -0.30
N THR A 334 -44.38 3.85 -0.85
CA THR A 334 -43.89 4.52 -2.06
C THR A 334 -42.68 5.41 -1.80
N GLU A 335 -42.50 5.80 -0.55
CA GLU A 335 -41.41 6.71 -0.12
C GLU A 335 -40.93 6.31 1.28
N ILE A 336 -39.62 6.15 1.42
CA ILE A 336 -38.98 5.77 2.68
C ILE A 336 -37.94 6.83 3.03
N ALA A 337 -38.17 7.60 4.07
CA ALA A 337 -37.23 8.57 4.60
C ALA A 337 -36.25 7.87 5.57
N LEU A 338 -34.94 7.94 5.28
CA LEU A 338 -33.90 7.45 6.16
C LEU A 338 -33.51 8.50 7.20
N LYS A 339 -33.03 8.08 8.37
CA LYS A 339 -32.65 9.00 9.46
C LYS A 339 -31.54 9.98 9.09
N ASP A 340 -30.75 9.67 8.07
CA ASP A 340 -29.67 10.52 7.55
C ASP A 340 -30.14 11.55 6.51
N GLY A 341 -31.45 11.67 6.29
CA GLY A 341 -32.09 12.62 5.36
C GLY A 341 -32.17 12.11 3.92
N ARG A 342 -31.68 10.90 3.60
CA ARG A 342 -31.91 10.29 2.27
C ARG A 342 -33.35 9.77 2.15
N ILE A 343 -33.92 9.84 0.94
CA ILE A 343 -35.21 9.30 0.63
C ILE A 343 -35.08 8.22 -0.44
N ILE A 344 -35.74 7.08 -0.21
CA ILE A 344 -35.83 5.98 -1.18
C ILE A 344 -37.24 6.07 -1.77
N HIS A 345 -37.34 6.32 -3.09
CA HIS A 345 -38.61 6.29 -3.81
C HIS A 345 -38.81 4.91 -4.46
N LEU A 346 -39.96 4.31 -4.22
CA LEU A 346 -40.38 3.05 -4.80
C LEU A 346 -41.50 3.32 -5.83
N ASN A 347 -41.19 3.15 -7.10
CA ASN A 347 -42.13 3.34 -8.18
C ASN A 347 -42.53 1.99 -8.77
N HIS A 348 -43.80 1.71 -8.81
CA HIS A 348 -44.38 0.56 -9.48
C HIS A 348 -44.73 0.93 -10.92
N GLN A 349 -44.22 0.20 -11.89
CA GLN A 349 -44.56 0.39 -13.31
C GLN A 349 -44.95 -0.94 -13.94
N ILE A 350 -46.09 -0.93 -14.60
CA ILE A 350 -46.50 -2.08 -15.45
C ILE A 350 -45.83 -1.91 -16.81
N VAL A 351 -44.94 -2.85 -17.15
CA VAL A 351 -44.22 -2.80 -18.41
C VAL A 351 -44.77 -3.87 -19.35
N ASN A 352 -45.52 -3.40 -20.33
CA ASN A 352 -45.98 -4.26 -21.41
C ASN A 352 -44.87 -4.38 -22.48
N ASN A 353 -44.33 -5.56 -22.71
CA ASN A 353 -43.33 -5.81 -23.74
C ASN A 353 -41.84 -5.44 -23.40
N TYR A 354 -41.41 -5.74 -22.19
CA TYR A 354 -40.05 -5.44 -21.68
C TYR A 354 -38.88 -6.01 -22.53
N LYS A 355 -39.13 -6.99 -23.41
CA LYS A 355 -38.07 -7.63 -24.23
C LYS A 355 -37.47 -6.68 -25.30
N ASN A 356 -38.20 -5.66 -25.75
CA ASN A 356 -37.78 -4.78 -26.85
C ASN A 356 -37.49 -3.34 -26.44
N ASP A 357 -37.71 -2.95 -25.19
CA ASP A 357 -37.44 -1.59 -24.73
C ASP A 357 -35.99 -1.45 -24.22
N ILE A 358 -35.18 -0.73 -25.01
CA ILE A 358 -33.75 -0.47 -24.70
C ILE A 358 -33.60 0.37 -23.41
N ASN A 359 -34.55 1.27 -23.12
CA ASN A 359 -34.52 2.09 -21.91
C ASN A 359 -34.82 1.26 -20.68
N PHE A 360 -35.74 0.31 -20.79
CA PHE A 360 -36.08 -0.62 -19.73
C PHE A 360 -34.93 -1.61 -19.44
N LYS A 361 -34.23 -2.10 -20.46
CA LYS A 361 -33.01 -2.92 -20.27
C LYS A 361 -31.90 -2.17 -19.54
N LYS A 362 -31.77 -0.86 -19.75
CA LYS A 362 -30.82 -0.01 -18.99
C LYS A 362 -31.27 0.24 -17.56
N MET A 363 -32.57 0.36 -17.29
CA MET A 363 -33.11 0.52 -15.92
C MET A 363 -33.02 -0.76 -15.09
N LEU A 364 -33.30 -1.93 -15.69
CA LEU A 364 -33.28 -3.24 -15.04
C LEU A 364 -31.91 -3.62 -14.44
N PHE A 365 -30.82 -3.08 -14.98
CA PHE A 365 -29.49 -3.43 -14.51
C PHE A 365 -29.02 -2.70 -13.25
N HIS A 366 -29.74 -1.65 -12.82
CA HIS A 366 -29.25 -0.83 -11.72
C HIS A 366 -30.16 -0.72 -10.49
N ASN A 367 -31.50 -0.64 -10.64
CA ASN A 367 -32.37 -0.36 -9.50
C ASN A 367 -33.79 -0.97 -9.62
N SER A 368 -34.01 -2.00 -10.42
CA SER A 368 -35.35 -2.58 -10.62
C SER A 368 -35.41 -4.05 -10.22
N VAL A 369 -36.52 -4.45 -9.64
CA VAL A 369 -36.81 -5.84 -9.23
C VAL A 369 -38.19 -6.22 -9.79
N ASP A 370 -38.33 -7.47 -10.21
CA ASP A 370 -39.64 -7.99 -10.64
C ASP A 370 -40.57 -8.09 -9.44
N TYR A 371 -41.63 -7.24 -9.45
CA TYR A 371 -42.58 -7.15 -8.34
C TYR A 371 -43.30 -8.47 -8.10
N GLY A 372 -43.55 -9.27 -9.13
CA GLY A 372 -44.19 -10.60 -9.02
C GLY A 372 -43.35 -11.62 -8.26
N THR A 373 -42.05 -11.35 -8.06
CA THR A 373 -41.12 -12.22 -7.29
C THR A 373 -40.91 -11.75 -5.86
N ILE A 374 -41.45 -10.57 -5.47
CA ILE A 374 -41.37 -10.01 -4.14
C ILE A 374 -42.54 -10.52 -3.29
N SER A 375 -42.27 -11.08 -2.11
CA SER A 375 -43.33 -11.46 -1.18
C SER A 375 -43.97 -10.23 -0.53
N ASP A 376 -45.27 -10.32 -0.16
CA ASP A 376 -46.02 -9.24 0.48
C ASP A 376 -45.38 -8.71 1.78
N ASN A 377 -44.50 -9.52 2.41
CA ASN A 377 -43.74 -9.18 3.61
C ASN A 377 -42.28 -8.79 3.32
N ALA A 378 -41.95 -8.47 2.08
CA ALA A 378 -40.60 -8.02 1.76
C ALA A 378 -40.24 -6.72 2.47
N THR A 379 -39.01 -6.60 2.89
CA THR A 379 -38.50 -5.44 3.61
C THR A 379 -37.29 -4.85 2.95
N PHE A 380 -37.20 -3.53 2.95
CA PHE A 380 -35.98 -2.79 2.68
C PHE A 380 -35.23 -2.56 3.98
N ARG A 381 -33.98 -2.98 4.05
CA ARG A 381 -33.15 -2.81 5.23
C ARG A 381 -31.66 -2.64 4.90
N ASN A 382 -30.89 -2.07 5.81
CA ASN A 382 -29.45 -2.09 5.70
C ASN A 382 -28.89 -3.50 5.93
N ARG A 383 -27.67 -3.71 5.43
CA ARG A 383 -26.94 -4.99 5.57
C ARG A 383 -26.73 -5.31 7.06
N ARG A 384 -26.91 -6.58 7.43
CA ARG A 384 -26.59 -7.15 8.75
C ARG A 384 -25.41 -8.13 8.65
N GLU A 385 -24.78 -8.38 9.77
CA GLU A 385 -23.77 -9.40 9.84
C GLU A 385 -24.40 -10.77 9.59
N GLY A 386 -23.71 -11.59 8.75
CA GLY A 386 -24.24 -12.89 8.35
C GLY A 386 -25.10 -12.87 7.09
N ASP A 387 -25.43 -11.73 6.52
CA ASP A 387 -26.19 -11.65 5.27
C ASP A 387 -25.47 -12.32 4.11
N TYR A 388 -26.20 -13.11 3.36
CA TYR A 388 -25.70 -13.79 2.16
C TYR A 388 -26.73 -13.71 1.02
N PHE A 389 -26.29 -13.94 -0.19
CA PHE A 389 -27.17 -14.03 -1.35
C PHE A 389 -26.69 -15.14 -2.30
N ARG A 390 -27.61 -15.62 -3.11
CA ARG A 390 -27.37 -16.66 -4.12
C ARG A 390 -27.63 -16.07 -5.50
N PRO A 391 -26.57 -15.77 -6.29
CA PRO A 391 -26.74 -15.24 -7.63
C PRO A 391 -27.51 -16.22 -8.52
N ALA A 392 -28.47 -15.72 -9.30
CA ALA A 392 -29.20 -16.53 -10.26
C ALA A 392 -28.23 -17.18 -11.25
N GLY A 393 -28.43 -18.49 -11.52
CA GLY A 393 -27.64 -19.27 -12.49
C GLY A 393 -26.25 -19.71 -12.04
N ARG A 394 -25.78 -19.40 -10.81
CA ARG A 394 -24.41 -19.73 -10.35
C ARG A 394 -24.31 -20.81 -9.27
N GLY A 395 -25.40 -21.30 -8.72
CA GLY A 395 -25.43 -22.40 -7.71
C GLY A 395 -24.59 -22.19 -6.42
N VAL A 396 -23.94 -21.05 -6.23
CA VAL A 396 -23.05 -20.74 -5.09
C VAL A 396 -23.63 -19.63 -4.25
N THR A 397 -23.57 -19.80 -2.92
CA THR A 397 -23.94 -18.76 -1.95
C THR A 397 -22.73 -17.90 -1.61
N LYS A 398 -22.87 -16.58 -1.66
CA LYS A 398 -21.82 -15.64 -1.25
C LYS A 398 -22.32 -14.74 -0.13
N SER A 399 -21.45 -14.38 0.84
CA SER A 399 -21.80 -13.36 1.81
C SER A 399 -21.89 -11.99 1.14
N LEU A 400 -22.83 -11.16 1.58
CA LEU A 400 -22.95 -9.78 1.07
C LEU A 400 -21.69 -8.94 1.36
N LYS A 401 -20.99 -9.23 2.47
CA LYS A 401 -19.69 -8.61 2.78
C LYS A 401 -18.68 -8.85 1.65
N LYS A 402 -18.57 -10.09 1.18
CA LYS A 402 -17.63 -10.45 0.09
C LYS A 402 -18.05 -9.82 -1.23
N LEU A 403 -19.34 -9.81 -1.54
CA LEU A 403 -19.87 -9.17 -2.74
C LEU A 403 -19.57 -7.65 -2.76
N PHE A 404 -19.85 -6.96 -1.65
CA PHE A 404 -19.63 -5.51 -1.55
C PHE A 404 -18.15 -5.15 -1.66
N ASN A 405 -17.26 -5.96 -1.04
CA ASN A 405 -15.82 -5.77 -1.19
C ASN A 405 -15.35 -5.99 -2.65
N GLU A 406 -15.84 -7.04 -3.33
CA GLU A 406 -15.53 -7.32 -4.74
C GLU A 406 -16.04 -6.19 -5.66
N ALA A 407 -17.24 -5.66 -5.36
CA ALA A 407 -17.86 -4.57 -6.10
C ALA A 407 -17.39 -3.17 -5.66
N LYS A 408 -16.48 -3.08 -4.68
CA LYS A 408 -16.01 -1.82 -4.07
C LYS A 408 -17.15 -0.92 -3.58
N ILE A 409 -18.22 -1.53 -3.10
CA ILE A 409 -19.36 -0.82 -2.46
C ILE A 409 -18.99 -0.63 -0.99
N PRO A 410 -19.01 0.60 -0.46
CA PRO A 410 -18.65 0.92 0.91
C PRO A 410 -19.56 0.28 1.97
#